data_6f6e8dd14385ce61ed2b15132876adce
#
_entry.id   6f6e8dd14385ce61ed2b15132876adce
#
_cell.length_a   1.000
_cell.length_b   1.000
_cell.length_c   1.000
_cell.angle_alpha   90.00
_cell.angle_beta   90.00
_cell.angle_gamma   90.00
#
_symmetry.space_group_name_H-M   'P 1'
#
loop_
_entity.id
_entity.type
_entity.pdbx_description
1 polymer ?
#
loop_
_entity_poly.entity_id
_entity_poly.type
_entity_poly.pdbx_seq_one_letter_code
_entity_poly.pdbx_strand_id
1 'polypeptide(L)'
;FAVDTRVLTGSNLTATIESTQKAAHILKTQFPEVEMVVTKIGSGEVPTDPMPMEASDMMVILKNKEEWTSAKTFDELAEKMSLALEDVPGITAGFQYPVQMRFNELMTGARQDVVCKIFGENLDTLAHYAAQLGAIVNSVEGSENIFVEPVTGMPQIIIDYDRAAIAQYNLNIEDINRAVNTAFAGQ
;
A
#
# COMPACT_ATOMS: atom_id res chain seq x y z
N PHE A 1 9.59 -11.75 -7.59
CA PHE A 1 9.15 -11.27 -6.29
C PHE A 1 7.82 -10.55 -6.39
N ALA A 2 7.04 -10.58 -5.31
CA ALA A 2 5.97 -9.65 -5.05
C ALA A 2 6.48 -8.63 -4.02
N VAL A 3 6.40 -7.34 -4.34
CA VAL A 3 6.86 -6.26 -3.45
C VAL A 3 5.66 -5.41 -3.10
N ASP A 4 5.25 -5.45 -1.85
CA ASP A 4 4.24 -4.53 -1.31
C ASP A 4 4.93 -3.19 -1.06
N THR A 5 4.48 -2.16 -1.77
CA THR A 5 5.05 -0.82 -1.63
C THR A 5 3.99 0.16 -1.18
N ARG A 6 4.37 1.02 -0.22
CA ARG A 6 3.48 2.06 0.32
C ARG A 6 4.21 3.39 0.40
N VAL A 7 3.52 4.44 0.02
CA VAL A 7 3.93 5.81 0.28
C VAL A 7 3.20 6.37 1.50
N LEU A 8 3.53 7.57 1.92
CA LEU A 8 2.91 8.20 3.09
C LEU A 8 1.38 8.26 2.94
N THR A 9 0.66 7.91 4.01
CA THR A 9 -0.80 7.97 4.06
C THR A 9 -1.31 9.36 3.70
N GLY A 10 -2.31 9.42 2.79
CA GLY A 10 -2.83 10.68 2.27
C GLY A 10 -2.07 11.23 1.07
N SER A 11 -1.09 10.51 0.54
CA SER A 11 -0.45 10.85 -0.72
C SER A 11 -1.44 10.71 -1.88
N ASN A 12 -1.31 11.60 -2.88
CA ASN A 12 -2.13 11.51 -4.09
C ASN A 12 -1.56 10.47 -5.07
N LEU A 13 -2.37 10.07 -6.03
CA LEU A 13 -2.00 9.07 -7.04
C LEU A 13 -0.73 9.44 -7.81
N THR A 14 -0.52 10.71 -8.14
CA THR A 14 0.68 11.17 -8.86
C THR A 14 1.94 10.91 -8.06
N ALA A 15 1.94 11.23 -6.76
CA ALA A 15 3.08 10.97 -5.88
C ALA A 15 3.38 9.47 -5.76
N THR A 16 2.34 8.62 -5.69
CA THR A 16 2.50 7.16 -5.68
C THR A 16 3.12 6.67 -6.99
N ILE A 17 2.63 7.15 -8.13
CA ILE A 17 3.18 6.80 -9.44
C ILE A 17 4.67 7.19 -9.54
N GLU A 18 5.01 8.42 -9.18
CA GLU A 18 6.40 8.87 -9.24
C GLU A 18 7.34 8.06 -8.35
N SER A 19 6.92 7.78 -7.12
CA SER A 19 7.72 6.99 -6.17
C SER A 19 7.91 5.55 -6.64
N THR A 20 6.84 4.91 -7.11
CA THR A 20 6.91 3.53 -7.63
C THR A 20 7.70 3.43 -8.94
N GLN A 21 7.63 4.44 -9.82
CA GLN A 21 8.46 4.49 -11.02
C GLN A 21 9.95 4.64 -10.69
N LYS A 22 10.30 5.46 -9.68
CA LYS A 22 11.69 5.55 -9.19
C LYS A 22 12.17 4.22 -8.64
N ALA A 23 11.35 3.55 -7.81
CA ALA A 23 11.67 2.23 -7.28
C ALA A 23 11.87 1.19 -8.41
N ALA A 24 10.96 1.14 -9.37
CA ALA A 24 11.08 0.25 -10.53
C ALA A 24 12.32 0.53 -11.37
N HIS A 25 12.68 1.81 -11.54
CA HIS A 25 13.89 2.22 -12.26
C HIS A 25 15.17 1.76 -11.54
N ILE A 26 15.24 1.95 -10.22
CA ILE A 26 16.37 1.48 -9.40
C ILE A 26 16.53 -0.04 -9.55
N LEU A 27 15.45 -0.80 -9.34
CA LEU A 27 15.49 -2.26 -9.45
C LEU A 27 15.97 -2.71 -10.83
N LYS A 28 15.46 -2.08 -11.90
CA LYS A 28 15.80 -2.47 -13.27
C LYS A 28 17.23 -2.07 -13.68
N THR A 29 17.77 -0.97 -13.14
CA THR A 29 19.09 -0.45 -13.52
C THR A 29 20.23 -1.03 -12.69
N GLN A 30 19.98 -1.28 -11.40
CA GLN A 30 21.03 -1.78 -10.50
C GLN A 30 21.12 -3.31 -10.47
N PHE A 31 20.04 -4.01 -10.83
CA PHE A 31 19.99 -5.48 -10.77
C PHE A 31 19.82 -6.09 -12.16
N PRO A 32 20.88 -6.64 -12.75
CA PRO A 32 20.83 -7.27 -14.09
C PRO A 32 19.89 -8.48 -14.17
N GLU A 33 19.58 -9.07 -13.01
CA GLU A 33 18.62 -10.18 -12.84
C GLU A 33 17.18 -9.78 -13.13
N VAL A 34 16.85 -8.48 -13.03
CA VAL A 34 15.48 -7.99 -13.25
C VAL A 34 15.22 -7.90 -14.75
N GLU A 35 14.30 -8.73 -15.21
CA GLU A 35 13.80 -8.70 -16.58
C GLU A 35 12.76 -7.60 -16.77
N MET A 36 11.76 -7.58 -15.88
CA MET A 36 10.63 -6.64 -15.94
C MET A 36 10.09 -6.32 -14.55
N VAL A 37 9.59 -5.10 -14.40
CA VAL A 37 8.85 -4.65 -13.22
C VAL A 37 7.46 -4.19 -13.66
N VAL A 38 6.42 -4.76 -13.06
CA VAL A 38 5.02 -4.37 -13.28
C VAL A 38 4.41 -3.92 -11.97
N THR A 39 3.87 -2.72 -11.93
CA THR A 39 3.28 -2.14 -10.71
C THR A 39 1.79 -1.89 -10.91
N LYS A 40 0.97 -2.45 -10.01
CA LYS A 40 -0.44 -2.14 -9.86
C LYS A 40 -0.58 -1.12 -8.72
N ILE A 41 -1.20 0.03 -8.97
CA ILE A 41 -1.38 1.11 -8.00
C ILE A 41 -2.87 1.31 -7.77
N GLY A 42 -3.29 1.31 -6.48
CA GLY A 42 -4.68 1.51 -6.11
C GLY A 42 -5.65 0.48 -6.68
N SER A 43 -6.93 0.81 -6.66
CA SER A 43 -8.02 -0.03 -7.18
C SER A 43 -8.47 0.43 -8.56
N GLY A 44 -8.93 -0.52 -9.40
CA GLY A 44 -9.61 -0.21 -10.65
C GLY A 44 -11.07 0.24 -10.41
N GLU A 45 -11.79 0.57 -11.50
CA GLU A 45 -13.21 0.95 -11.46
C GLU A 45 -14.10 -0.10 -10.81
N VAL A 46 -13.81 -1.38 -11.06
CA VAL A 46 -14.44 -2.51 -10.36
C VAL A 46 -13.39 -3.10 -9.40
N PRO A 47 -13.46 -2.79 -8.10
CA PRO A 47 -12.46 -3.22 -7.14
C PRO A 47 -12.62 -4.71 -6.82
N THR A 48 -11.90 -5.57 -7.52
CA THR A 48 -11.75 -6.99 -7.16
C THR A 48 -10.80 -7.18 -5.98
N ASP A 49 -9.95 -6.19 -5.74
CA ASP A 49 -8.95 -6.14 -4.68
C ASP A 49 -8.83 -4.66 -4.26
N PRO A 50 -9.61 -4.22 -3.27
CA PRO A 50 -9.61 -2.81 -2.86
C PRO A 50 -8.29 -2.44 -2.22
N MET A 51 -7.58 -1.49 -2.85
CA MET A 51 -6.29 -0.99 -2.40
C MET A 51 -6.32 0.54 -2.40
N PRO A 52 -5.84 1.21 -1.32
CA PRO A 52 -5.78 2.66 -1.29
C PRO A 52 -4.77 3.20 -2.30
N MET A 53 -4.90 4.47 -2.68
CA MET A 53 -4.04 5.11 -3.69
C MET A 53 -2.56 5.19 -3.32
N GLU A 54 -2.27 5.18 -2.02
CA GLU A 54 -0.91 5.20 -1.47
C GLU A 54 -0.24 3.81 -1.42
N ALA A 55 -0.98 2.75 -1.74
CA ALA A 55 -0.46 1.39 -1.78
C ALA A 55 -0.30 0.90 -3.22
N SER A 56 0.70 0.06 -3.43
CA SER A 56 0.89 -0.59 -4.73
C SER A 56 1.54 -1.96 -4.60
N ASP A 57 1.16 -2.85 -5.51
CA ASP A 57 1.74 -4.18 -5.68
C ASP A 57 2.71 -4.16 -6.86
N MET A 58 3.98 -4.36 -6.60
CA MET A 58 5.02 -4.40 -7.61
C MET A 58 5.47 -5.83 -7.84
N MET A 59 5.29 -6.34 -9.05
CA MET A 59 5.78 -7.65 -9.45
C MET A 59 7.12 -7.49 -10.16
N VAL A 60 8.17 -8.02 -9.52
CA VAL A 60 9.53 -8.04 -10.06
C VAL A 60 9.77 -9.40 -10.69
N ILE A 61 9.84 -9.43 -12.01
CA ILE A 61 10.09 -10.63 -12.80
C ILE A 61 11.59 -10.74 -13.00
N LEU A 62 12.14 -11.90 -12.63
CA LEU A 62 13.55 -12.18 -12.68
C LEU A 62 13.88 -13.10 -13.85
N LYS A 63 15.07 -12.93 -14.40
CA LYS A 63 15.69 -13.87 -15.35
C LYS A 63 15.96 -15.23 -14.69
N ASN A 64 16.33 -16.20 -15.52
CA ASN A 64 16.74 -17.51 -15.02
C ASN A 64 17.89 -17.39 -14.02
N LYS A 65 17.86 -18.22 -12.98
CA LYS A 65 18.85 -18.15 -11.88
C LYS A 65 20.30 -18.33 -12.34
N GLU A 66 20.50 -19.02 -13.46
CA GLU A 66 21.82 -19.24 -14.08
C GLU A 66 22.45 -17.94 -14.63
N GLU A 67 21.62 -16.92 -14.90
CA GLU A 67 22.05 -15.62 -15.42
C GLU A 67 22.32 -14.58 -14.30
N TRP A 68 22.16 -14.98 -13.04
CA TRP A 68 22.31 -14.07 -11.93
C TRP A 68 23.77 -13.79 -11.62
N THR A 69 24.08 -12.52 -11.35
CA THR A 69 25.43 -12.03 -11.06
C THR A 69 25.54 -11.34 -9.72
N SER A 70 24.47 -10.69 -9.24
CA SER A 70 24.48 -9.88 -8.02
C SER A 70 24.25 -10.71 -6.75
N ALA A 71 23.57 -11.85 -6.85
CA ALA A 71 23.23 -12.71 -5.71
C ALA A 71 23.16 -14.19 -6.11
N LYS A 72 23.37 -15.06 -5.12
CA LYS A 72 23.29 -16.52 -5.31
C LYS A 72 21.94 -17.10 -4.88
N THR A 73 21.25 -16.42 -3.97
CA THR A 73 19.95 -16.85 -3.43
C THR A 73 18.90 -15.78 -3.61
N PHE A 74 17.62 -16.18 -3.53
CA PHE A 74 16.52 -15.24 -3.58
C PHE A 74 16.54 -14.28 -2.38
N ASP A 75 16.87 -14.77 -1.20
CA ASP A 75 16.92 -13.98 0.03
C ASP A 75 18.01 -12.90 -0.06
N GLU A 76 19.22 -13.28 -0.50
CA GLU A 76 20.31 -12.33 -0.72
C GLU A 76 19.95 -11.25 -1.75
N LEU A 77 19.24 -11.64 -2.81
CA LEU A 77 18.78 -10.69 -3.83
C LEU A 77 17.70 -9.75 -3.28
N ALA A 78 16.74 -10.28 -2.52
CA ALA A 78 15.70 -9.50 -1.88
C ALA A 78 16.26 -8.48 -0.88
N GLU A 79 17.23 -8.88 -0.07
CA GLU A 79 17.92 -8.00 0.88
C GLU A 79 18.63 -6.84 0.17
N LYS A 80 19.42 -7.15 -0.88
CA LYS A 80 20.11 -6.12 -1.68
C LYS A 80 19.14 -5.17 -2.37
N MET A 81 18.02 -5.69 -2.90
CA MET A 81 16.98 -4.88 -3.51
C MET A 81 16.27 -4.00 -2.48
N SER A 82 15.99 -4.54 -1.28
CA SER A 82 15.38 -3.79 -0.18
C SER A 82 16.25 -2.60 0.23
N LEU A 83 17.54 -2.83 0.44
CA LEU A 83 18.51 -1.78 0.75
C LEU A 83 18.59 -0.70 -0.35
N ALA A 84 18.55 -1.11 -1.62
CA ALA A 84 18.57 -0.16 -2.74
C ALA A 84 17.29 0.71 -2.81
N LEU A 85 16.18 0.21 -2.32
CA LEU A 85 14.92 0.97 -2.27
C LEU A 85 14.83 1.95 -1.08
N GLU A 86 15.67 1.81 -0.05
CA GLU A 86 15.77 2.79 1.04
C GLU A 86 16.18 4.19 0.54
N ASP A 87 16.85 4.26 -0.61
CA ASP A 87 17.21 5.53 -1.26
C ASP A 87 16.01 6.26 -1.86
N VAL A 88 14.82 5.66 -1.91
CA VAL A 88 13.58 6.32 -2.39
C VAL A 88 12.83 6.93 -1.21
N PRO A 89 12.84 8.27 -1.06
CA PRO A 89 12.22 8.91 0.09
C PRO A 89 10.70 8.65 0.15
N GLY A 90 10.22 8.31 1.34
CA GLY A 90 8.79 8.20 1.62
C GLY A 90 8.12 6.93 1.09
N ILE A 91 8.88 5.95 0.60
CA ILE A 91 8.36 4.63 0.22
C ILE A 91 8.82 3.58 1.24
N THR A 92 7.94 2.67 1.56
CA THR A 92 8.29 1.41 2.24
C THR A 92 8.09 0.27 1.27
N ALA A 93 9.00 -0.71 1.25
CA ALA A 93 8.95 -1.86 0.36
C ALA A 93 9.18 -3.15 1.14
N GLY A 94 8.23 -4.08 1.06
CA GLY A 94 8.34 -5.42 1.65
C GLY A 94 8.42 -6.48 0.55
N PHE A 95 9.53 -7.21 0.50
CA PHE A 95 9.74 -8.29 -0.47
C PHE A 95 9.12 -9.60 0.02
N GLN A 96 8.38 -10.26 -0.85
CA GLN A 96 7.66 -11.49 -0.55
C GLN A 96 7.73 -12.45 -1.75
N TYR A 97 7.58 -13.74 -1.44
CA TYR A 97 7.41 -14.75 -2.48
C TYR A 97 5.94 -14.86 -2.87
N PRO A 98 5.58 -14.76 -4.17
CA PRO A 98 4.19 -14.67 -4.59
C PRO A 98 3.29 -15.82 -4.10
N VAL A 99 3.80 -17.04 -4.07
CA VAL A 99 3.04 -18.22 -3.60
C VAL A 99 2.85 -18.19 -2.09
N GLN A 100 3.90 -17.89 -1.34
CA GLN A 100 3.85 -17.78 0.12
C GLN A 100 2.92 -16.64 0.55
N MET A 101 3.04 -15.49 -0.11
CA MET A 101 2.16 -14.34 0.13
C MET A 101 0.68 -14.71 -0.02
N ARG A 102 0.32 -15.43 -1.11
CA ARG A 102 -1.06 -15.88 -1.33
C ARG A 102 -1.52 -16.90 -0.29
N PHE A 103 -0.64 -17.80 0.12
CA PHE A 103 -0.94 -18.76 1.18
C PHE A 103 -1.20 -18.05 2.52
N ASN A 104 -0.33 -17.11 2.89
CA ASN A 104 -0.48 -16.32 4.12
C ASN A 104 -1.81 -15.53 4.09
N GLU A 105 -2.10 -14.87 2.98
CA GLU A 105 -3.33 -14.09 2.79
C GLU A 105 -4.60 -14.92 2.98
N LEU A 106 -4.61 -16.15 2.46
CA LEU A 106 -5.73 -17.09 2.62
C LEU A 106 -5.87 -17.60 4.05
N MET A 107 -4.75 -17.83 4.74
CA MET A 107 -4.76 -18.42 6.10
C MET A 107 -4.99 -17.38 7.19
N THR A 108 -4.42 -16.20 7.05
CA THR A 108 -4.41 -15.17 8.12
C THR A 108 -5.16 -13.89 7.75
N GLY A 109 -5.48 -13.71 6.48
CA GLY A 109 -6.02 -12.45 5.94
C GLY A 109 -4.97 -11.34 5.77
N ALA A 110 -3.69 -11.67 5.92
CA ALA A 110 -2.59 -10.74 5.69
C ALA A 110 -1.45 -11.42 4.92
N ARG A 111 -0.61 -10.63 4.29
CA ARG A 111 0.46 -11.13 3.41
C ARG A 111 1.73 -11.52 4.17
N GLN A 112 1.92 -10.96 5.36
CA GLN A 112 3.10 -11.14 6.20
C GLN A 112 3.12 -12.52 6.88
N ASP A 113 4.31 -13.00 7.23
CA ASP A 113 4.50 -14.29 7.90
C ASP A 113 3.99 -14.27 9.34
N VAL A 114 4.13 -13.13 10.03
CA VAL A 114 3.64 -12.93 11.40
C VAL A 114 2.65 -11.77 11.42
N VAL A 115 1.47 -12.00 11.98
CA VAL A 115 0.40 -11.00 12.07
C VAL A 115 -0.12 -10.93 13.49
N CYS A 116 -0.04 -9.74 14.09
CA CYS A 116 -0.63 -9.44 15.39
C CYS A 116 -1.93 -8.65 15.17
N LYS A 117 -3.06 -9.19 15.63
CA LYS A 117 -4.37 -8.54 15.51
C LYS A 117 -4.84 -8.04 16.87
N ILE A 118 -5.21 -6.76 16.93
CA ILE A 118 -5.80 -6.11 18.10
C ILE A 118 -7.27 -5.85 17.81
N PHE A 119 -8.14 -6.21 18.72
CA PHE A 119 -9.59 -6.06 18.59
C PHE A 119 -10.12 -5.08 19.63
N GLY A 120 -11.04 -4.21 19.22
CA GLY A 120 -11.69 -3.23 20.08
C GLY A 120 -12.70 -2.39 19.31
N GLU A 121 -13.49 -1.58 20.03
CA GLU A 121 -14.53 -0.74 19.43
C GLU A 121 -14.03 0.68 19.13
N ASN A 122 -13.04 1.17 19.86
CA ASN A 122 -12.55 2.55 19.74
C ASN A 122 -11.27 2.60 18.91
N LEU A 123 -11.31 3.31 17.77
CA LEU A 123 -10.21 3.40 16.81
C LEU A 123 -8.95 4.08 17.39
N ASP A 124 -9.11 5.12 18.21
CA ASP A 124 -7.97 5.83 18.81
C ASP A 124 -7.23 4.93 19.80
N THR A 125 -7.99 4.16 20.57
CA THR A 125 -7.44 3.17 21.50
C THR A 125 -6.72 2.04 20.73
N LEU A 126 -7.30 1.57 19.64
CA LEU A 126 -6.66 0.58 18.77
C LEU A 126 -5.36 1.09 18.19
N ALA A 127 -5.35 2.33 17.64
CA ALA A 127 -4.15 2.98 17.12
C ALA A 127 -3.04 3.09 18.16
N HIS A 128 -3.41 3.50 19.39
CA HIS A 128 -2.47 3.61 20.50
C HIS A 128 -1.81 2.28 20.85
N TYR A 129 -2.60 1.22 21.04
CA TYR A 129 -2.06 -0.10 21.35
C TYR A 129 -1.31 -0.73 20.17
N ALA A 130 -1.74 -0.49 18.93
CA ALA A 130 -1.01 -0.96 17.75
C ALA A 130 0.38 -0.32 17.67
N ALA A 131 0.50 0.99 17.94
CA ALA A 131 1.79 1.67 17.99
C ALA A 131 2.69 1.13 19.11
N GLN A 132 2.13 0.88 20.31
CA GLN A 132 2.89 0.27 21.41
C GLN A 132 3.37 -1.13 21.07
N LEU A 133 2.51 -1.97 20.50
CA LEU A 133 2.87 -3.33 20.07
C LEU A 133 3.96 -3.28 18.98
N GLY A 134 3.84 -2.38 18.01
CA GLY A 134 4.84 -2.18 16.97
C GLY A 134 6.22 -1.81 17.56
N ALA A 135 6.26 -0.93 18.56
CA ALA A 135 7.49 -0.58 19.25
C ALA A 135 8.11 -1.78 20.00
N ILE A 136 7.29 -2.61 20.64
CA ILE A 136 7.75 -3.83 21.31
C ILE A 136 8.32 -4.82 20.29
N VAL A 137 7.57 -5.09 19.20
CA VAL A 137 8.00 -6.02 18.16
C VAL A 137 9.32 -5.53 17.52
N ASN A 138 9.47 -4.22 17.29
CA ASN A 138 10.71 -3.65 16.77
C ASN A 138 11.94 -3.86 17.67
N SER A 139 11.74 -4.13 18.95
CA SER A 139 12.82 -4.45 19.90
C SER A 139 13.20 -5.93 19.92
N VAL A 140 12.46 -6.78 19.24
CA VAL A 140 12.70 -8.23 19.19
C VAL A 140 13.76 -8.53 18.13
N GLU A 141 14.80 -9.27 18.54
CA GLU A 141 15.86 -9.68 17.60
C GLU A 141 15.30 -10.58 16.50
N GLY A 142 15.63 -10.26 15.25
CA GLY A 142 15.14 -10.97 14.06
C GLY A 142 13.81 -10.44 13.51
N SER A 143 13.23 -9.39 14.10
CA SER A 143 12.07 -8.72 13.50
C SER A 143 12.52 -7.74 12.42
N GLU A 144 12.00 -7.92 11.22
CA GLU A 144 12.29 -7.07 10.05
C GLU A 144 11.00 -6.65 9.36
N ASN A 145 11.04 -5.54 8.64
CA ASN A 145 9.93 -5.04 7.81
C ASN A 145 8.60 -4.90 8.58
N ILE A 146 8.64 -4.31 9.78
CA ILE A 146 7.47 -4.14 10.62
C ILE A 146 6.55 -3.08 10.02
N PHE A 147 5.30 -3.46 9.82
CA PHE A 147 4.25 -2.56 9.37
C PHE A 147 3.13 -2.48 10.41
N VAL A 148 2.83 -1.29 10.89
CA VAL A 148 1.68 -1.01 11.76
C VAL A 148 0.60 -0.35 10.91
N GLU A 149 -0.54 -1.03 10.73
CA GLU A 149 -1.66 -0.53 9.92
C GLU A 149 -2.21 0.77 10.52
N PRO A 150 -2.20 1.89 9.78
CA PRO A 150 -2.79 3.14 10.25
C PRO A 150 -4.33 3.03 10.20
N VAL A 151 -4.98 3.21 11.34
CA VAL A 151 -6.45 3.23 11.45
C VAL A 151 -7.03 4.64 11.55
N THR A 152 -6.17 5.67 11.56
CA THR A 152 -6.55 7.08 11.70
C THR A 152 -5.84 7.93 10.65
N GLY A 153 -6.42 9.08 10.33
CA GLY A 153 -5.71 10.13 9.58
C GLY A 153 -5.98 10.23 8.08
N MET A 154 -6.97 9.53 7.52
CA MET A 154 -7.42 9.82 6.15
C MET A 154 -8.24 11.11 6.14
N PRO A 155 -7.78 12.20 5.46
CA PRO A 155 -8.58 13.39 5.29
C PRO A 155 -9.88 13.04 4.52
N GLN A 156 -11.02 13.48 5.03
CA GLN A 156 -12.32 13.26 4.39
C GLN A 156 -13.00 14.59 4.10
N ILE A 157 -13.64 14.70 2.95
CA ILE A 157 -14.55 15.79 2.67
C ILE A 157 -15.95 15.33 3.05
N ILE A 158 -16.51 15.92 4.11
CA ILE A 158 -17.87 15.64 4.55
C ILE A 158 -18.77 16.73 3.98
N ILE A 159 -19.84 16.30 3.27
CA ILE A 159 -20.82 17.20 2.69
C ILE A 159 -22.12 17.07 3.51
N ASP A 160 -22.38 18.06 4.34
CA ASP A 160 -23.62 18.14 5.11
C ASP A 160 -24.68 18.92 4.34
N TYR A 161 -25.91 18.37 4.30
CA TYR A 161 -27.02 19.00 3.62
C TYR A 161 -27.72 20.03 4.50
N ASP A 162 -27.72 21.30 4.09
CA ASP A 162 -28.64 22.30 4.62
C ASP A 162 -30.05 22.06 4.05
N ARG A 163 -30.83 21.26 4.76
CA ARG A 163 -32.20 20.89 4.33
C ARG A 163 -33.13 22.08 4.26
N ALA A 164 -32.92 23.13 5.05
CA ALA A 164 -33.72 24.35 5.03
C ALA A 164 -33.46 25.16 3.74
N ALA A 165 -32.19 25.33 3.39
CA ALA A 165 -31.81 25.98 2.13
C ALA A 165 -32.30 25.17 0.91
N ILE A 166 -32.14 23.84 0.92
CA ILE A 166 -32.65 22.95 -0.14
C ILE A 166 -34.13 23.17 -0.37
N ALA A 167 -34.94 23.20 0.69
CA ALA A 167 -36.38 23.44 0.61
C ALA A 167 -36.70 24.86 0.10
N GLN A 168 -35.93 25.87 0.55
CA GLN A 168 -36.13 27.26 0.12
C GLN A 168 -35.88 27.45 -1.37
N TYR A 169 -34.91 26.74 -1.96
CA TYR A 169 -34.61 26.77 -3.39
C TYR A 169 -35.45 25.78 -4.21
N ASN A 170 -36.38 25.06 -3.57
CA ASN A 170 -37.19 24.02 -4.20
C ASN A 170 -36.39 22.97 -4.96
N LEU A 171 -35.24 22.57 -4.39
CA LEU A 171 -34.38 21.53 -4.91
C LEU A 171 -34.66 20.21 -4.22
N ASN A 172 -34.27 19.09 -4.87
CA ASN A 172 -34.26 17.77 -4.30
C ASN A 172 -32.84 17.37 -3.89
N ILE A 173 -32.72 16.48 -2.89
CA ILE A 173 -31.41 15.92 -2.48
C ILE A 173 -30.73 15.18 -3.65
N GLU A 174 -31.55 14.57 -4.52
CA GLU A 174 -31.05 13.89 -5.74
C GLU A 174 -30.32 14.85 -6.69
N ASP A 175 -30.84 16.08 -6.86
CA ASP A 175 -30.22 17.09 -7.73
C ASP A 175 -28.84 17.51 -7.18
N ILE A 176 -28.76 17.64 -5.83
CA ILE A 176 -27.49 17.97 -5.16
C ILE A 176 -26.51 16.81 -5.28
N ASN A 177 -26.94 15.57 -5.04
CA ASN A 177 -26.11 14.39 -5.21
C ASN A 177 -25.61 14.26 -6.64
N ARG A 178 -26.43 14.55 -7.64
CA ARG A 178 -26.02 14.55 -9.05
C ARG A 178 -24.94 15.58 -9.31
N ALA A 179 -25.10 16.81 -8.78
CA ALA A 179 -24.09 17.86 -8.92
C ALA A 179 -22.75 17.47 -8.25
N VAL A 180 -22.81 16.89 -7.05
CA VAL A 180 -21.64 16.39 -6.32
C VAL A 180 -20.96 15.25 -7.11
N ASN A 181 -21.71 14.27 -7.58
CA ASN A 181 -21.17 13.16 -8.37
C ASN A 181 -20.55 13.65 -9.68
N THR A 182 -21.18 14.62 -10.36
CA THR A 182 -20.60 15.22 -11.57
C THR A 182 -19.28 15.93 -11.25
N ALA A 183 -19.21 16.66 -10.14
CA ALA A 183 -18.01 17.42 -9.78
C ALA A 183 -16.83 16.52 -9.33
N PHE A 184 -17.10 15.43 -8.61
CA PHE A 184 -16.06 14.58 -8.03
C PHE A 184 -15.81 13.27 -8.79
N ALA A 185 -16.84 12.67 -9.37
CA ALA A 185 -16.74 11.40 -10.09
C ALA A 185 -16.78 11.55 -11.63
N GLY A 186 -17.12 12.73 -12.14
CA GLY A 186 -17.13 13.01 -13.58
C GLY A 186 -18.28 12.32 -14.34
N GLN A 187 -19.41 12.01 -13.66
CA GLN A 187 -20.59 11.36 -14.25
C GLN A 187 -21.64 12.38 -14.67
#